data_f150971cbb6a83e6574e715c71e5db18
#
_entry.id   f150971cbb6a83e6574e715c71e5db18
#
_cell.length_a   1.000
_cell.length_b   1.000
_cell.length_c   1.000
_cell.angle_alpha   90.00
_cell.angle_beta   90.00
_cell.angle_gamma   90.00
#
_symmetry.space_group_name_H-M   'P 1'
#
loop_
_entity.id
_entity.type
_entity.pdbx_description
1 polymer ?
#
loop_
_entity_poly.entity_id
_entity_poly.type
_entity_poly.pdbx_seq_one_letter_code
_entity_poly.pdbx_strand_id
1 'polypeptide(L)'
;MPSEPKKKLDDTETQGAHAQAAHALGPDEALLHGQYRIQSYLSSGGFGVTYLAHDSLDRPIVIKECFPVLTCHRRGRSVIGRTREDAATFSTIVRNLMHEARRMARLNHPNIVGVHQVFEENGTAYMALDFIDGLDLLEIIQNDPRRLTPKVVQSILKKVLKAVAYMHDSNMLHRDISPDNILITADDEPVLIDFGAAREVTNKASKTLSSLDSVKEGY
;
A
#
# COMPACT_ATOMS: atom_id res chain seq x y z
N MET A 1 -43.00 20.85 -12.15
CA MET A 1 -42.10 20.03 -11.33
C MET A 1 -41.57 18.93 -12.19
N PRO A 2 -40.34 18.99 -12.69
CA PRO A 2 -39.68 17.84 -13.34
C PRO A 2 -38.88 17.07 -12.29
N SER A 3 -39.07 15.76 -12.29
CA SER A 3 -38.42 14.77 -11.45
C SER A 3 -36.94 14.60 -11.81
N GLU A 4 -36.06 14.70 -10.82
CA GLU A 4 -34.64 14.37 -10.94
C GLU A 4 -34.42 12.90 -11.31
N PRO A 5 -33.47 12.58 -12.20
CA PRO A 5 -33.10 11.22 -12.46
C PRO A 5 -32.19 10.72 -11.33
N LYS A 6 -32.65 9.71 -10.58
CA LYS A 6 -31.85 8.92 -9.64
C LYS A 6 -30.73 8.24 -10.44
N LYS A 7 -29.47 8.64 -10.19
CA LYS A 7 -28.29 7.98 -10.68
C LYS A 7 -28.26 6.55 -10.11
N LYS A 8 -28.46 5.54 -10.95
CA LYS A 8 -28.23 4.14 -10.58
C LYS A 8 -26.75 4.00 -10.26
N LEU A 9 -26.40 3.69 -9.02
CA LEU A 9 -25.08 3.18 -8.68
C LEU A 9 -24.89 1.85 -9.43
N ASP A 10 -23.73 1.70 -10.02
CA ASP A 10 -23.36 0.55 -10.84
C ASP A 10 -23.20 -0.68 -9.92
N ASP A 11 -24.09 -1.65 -10.05
CA ASP A 11 -24.13 -2.87 -9.22
C ASP A 11 -22.86 -3.72 -9.33
N THR A 12 -22.01 -3.45 -10.33
CA THR A 12 -20.74 -4.16 -10.59
C THR A 12 -19.61 -3.72 -9.66
N GLU A 13 -19.53 -2.44 -9.33
CA GLU A 13 -18.54 -1.92 -8.36
C GLU A 13 -18.84 -2.35 -6.94
N THR A 14 -20.12 -2.40 -6.58
CA THR A 14 -20.57 -2.83 -5.24
C THR A 14 -20.31 -4.33 -5.00
N GLN A 15 -20.46 -5.18 -6.01
CA GLN A 15 -20.16 -6.61 -5.90
C GLN A 15 -18.66 -6.89 -5.77
N GLY A 16 -17.81 -6.12 -6.45
CA GLY A 16 -16.36 -6.21 -6.33
C GLY A 16 -15.85 -5.84 -4.92
N ALA A 17 -16.35 -4.76 -4.35
CA ALA A 17 -16.01 -4.30 -3.00
C ALA A 17 -16.48 -5.30 -1.91
N HIS A 18 -17.67 -5.89 -2.05
CA HIS A 18 -18.17 -6.92 -1.12
C HIS A 18 -17.36 -8.22 -1.20
N ALA A 19 -16.91 -8.65 -2.37
CA ALA A 19 -16.09 -9.84 -2.54
C ALA A 19 -14.67 -9.64 -1.97
N GLN A 20 -14.13 -8.44 -2.03
CA GLN A 20 -12.82 -8.09 -1.47
C GLN A 20 -12.85 -7.97 0.06
N ALA A 21 -13.93 -7.43 0.63
CA ALA A 21 -14.16 -7.39 2.07
C ALA A 21 -14.36 -8.78 2.69
N ALA A 22 -14.81 -9.78 1.92
CA ALA A 22 -15.04 -11.16 2.40
C ALA A 22 -13.76 -11.86 2.90
N HIS A 23 -12.58 -11.36 2.55
CA HIS A 23 -11.30 -11.90 3.01
C HIS A 23 -10.64 -11.07 4.10
N ALA A 24 -11.25 -9.96 4.52
CA ALA A 24 -10.71 -9.07 5.54
C ALA A 24 -10.93 -9.61 6.96
N LEU A 25 -10.10 -9.17 7.90
CA LEU A 25 -10.36 -9.31 9.33
C LEU A 25 -11.56 -8.44 9.71
N GLY A 26 -12.39 -8.93 10.62
CA GLY A 26 -13.54 -8.17 11.13
C GLY A 26 -13.14 -7.05 12.10
N PRO A 27 -14.08 -6.12 12.38
CA PRO A 27 -13.92 -5.16 13.44
C PRO A 27 -13.65 -5.87 14.80
N ASP A 28 -12.96 -5.18 15.68
CA ASP A 28 -12.53 -5.65 17.01
C ASP A 28 -11.55 -6.82 17.05
N GLU A 29 -11.12 -7.34 15.89
CA GLU A 29 -10.05 -8.32 15.83
C GLU A 29 -8.75 -7.72 16.38
N ALA A 30 -8.18 -8.42 17.37
CA ALA A 30 -6.95 -8.03 18.03
C ALA A 30 -5.73 -8.68 17.36
N LEU A 31 -4.69 -7.89 17.10
CA LEU A 31 -3.41 -8.33 16.57
C LEU A 31 -2.30 -8.05 17.60
N LEU A 32 -1.22 -8.84 17.51
CA LEU A 32 -0.03 -8.72 18.34
C LEU A 32 -0.38 -8.65 19.84
N HIS A 33 -1.07 -9.69 20.34
CA HIS A 33 -1.53 -9.79 21.74
C HIS A 33 -2.40 -8.61 22.21
N GLY A 34 -3.15 -7.98 21.29
CA GLY A 34 -4.03 -6.86 21.59
C GLY A 34 -3.36 -5.49 21.52
N GLN A 35 -2.11 -5.42 21.07
CA GLN A 35 -1.42 -4.14 20.83
C GLN A 35 -2.12 -3.32 19.74
N TYR A 36 -2.74 -3.98 18.77
CA TYR A 36 -3.52 -3.36 17.70
C TYR A 36 -4.92 -3.97 17.64
N ARG A 37 -5.92 -3.13 17.42
CA ARG A 37 -7.31 -3.54 17.27
C ARG A 37 -7.87 -2.98 15.96
N ILE A 38 -8.35 -3.86 15.10
CA ILE A 38 -8.95 -3.49 13.81
C ILE A 38 -10.24 -2.71 14.07
N GLN A 39 -10.37 -1.54 13.45
CA GLN A 39 -11.58 -0.74 13.45
C GLN A 39 -12.43 -1.02 12.22
N SER A 40 -11.83 -0.92 11.03
CA SER A 40 -12.52 -1.10 9.76
C SER A 40 -11.57 -1.49 8.64
N TYR A 41 -12.13 -2.14 7.63
CA TYR A 41 -11.49 -2.32 6.32
C TYR A 41 -11.40 -0.98 5.59
N LEU A 42 -10.25 -0.67 4.99
CA LEU A 42 -10.04 0.50 4.15
C LEU A 42 -9.99 0.14 2.66
N SER A 43 -9.11 -0.77 2.30
CA SER A 43 -8.89 -1.13 0.89
C SER A 43 -8.23 -2.50 0.76
N SER A 44 -8.26 -3.06 -0.45
CA SER A 44 -7.43 -4.21 -0.81
C SER A 44 -6.89 -4.04 -2.23
N GLY A 45 -5.71 -4.58 -2.44
CA GLY A 45 -5.04 -4.61 -3.73
C GLY A 45 -4.50 -6.00 -4.05
N GLY A 46 -3.73 -6.13 -5.14
CA GLY A 46 -3.19 -7.43 -5.57
C GLY A 46 -2.30 -8.13 -4.54
N PHE A 47 -1.75 -7.40 -3.58
CA PHE A 47 -0.76 -7.90 -2.63
C PHE A 47 -1.18 -7.83 -1.16
N GLY A 48 -2.30 -7.19 -0.83
CA GLY A 48 -2.67 -7.05 0.56
C GLY A 48 -4.00 -6.41 0.83
N VAL A 49 -4.33 -6.39 2.13
CA VAL A 49 -5.51 -5.73 2.69
C VAL A 49 -5.04 -4.66 3.65
N THR A 50 -5.70 -3.51 3.60
CA THR A 50 -5.41 -2.35 4.45
C THR A 50 -6.58 -2.09 5.39
N TYR A 51 -6.26 -1.84 6.65
CA TYR A 51 -7.23 -1.60 7.72
C TYR A 51 -6.92 -0.28 8.44
N LEU A 52 -7.95 0.40 8.90
CA LEU A 52 -7.87 1.34 9.99
C LEU A 52 -7.90 0.55 11.29
N ALA A 53 -7.02 0.88 12.22
CA ALA A 53 -6.92 0.24 13.52
C ALA A 53 -6.57 1.27 14.60
N HIS A 54 -6.65 0.86 15.86
CA HIS A 54 -6.11 1.62 16.99
C HIS A 54 -5.00 0.83 17.68
N ASP A 55 -4.00 1.56 18.15
CA ASP A 55 -2.98 0.97 19.01
C ASP A 55 -3.45 0.89 20.49
N SER A 56 -2.61 0.36 21.36
CA SER A 56 -2.90 0.23 22.82
C SER A 56 -3.07 1.57 23.56
N LEU A 57 -2.83 2.69 22.91
CA LEU A 57 -3.04 4.06 23.42
C LEU A 57 -4.22 4.76 22.73
N ASP A 58 -5.09 4.00 22.04
CA ASP A 58 -6.23 4.48 21.26
C ASP A 58 -5.86 5.47 20.12
N ARG A 59 -4.61 5.43 19.66
CA ARG A 59 -4.19 6.25 18.51
C ARG A 59 -4.54 5.55 17.21
N PRO A 60 -5.10 6.28 16.21
CA PRO A 60 -5.39 5.70 14.92
C PRO A 60 -4.08 5.33 14.21
N ILE A 61 -4.06 4.16 13.61
CA ILE A 61 -2.97 3.65 12.79
C ILE A 61 -3.52 2.90 11.58
N VAL A 62 -2.68 2.69 10.58
CA VAL A 62 -3.00 1.84 9.44
C VAL A 62 -2.28 0.50 9.59
N ILE A 63 -3.01 -0.59 9.44
CA ILE A 63 -2.46 -1.95 9.36
C ILE A 63 -2.53 -2.41 7.90
N LYS A 64 -1.39 -2.78 7.33
CA LYS A 64 -1.31 -3.49 6.05
C LYS A 64 -1.02 -4.95 6.29
N GLU A 65 -1.88 -5.83 5.78
CA GLU A 65 -1.75 -7.28 5.82
C GLU A 65 -1.25 -7.79 4.45
N CYS A 66 -0.25 -8.65 4.46
CA CYS A 66 0.19 -9.37 3.26
C CYS A 66 -0.86 -10.43 2.88
N PHE A 67 -1.63 -10.16 1.82
CA PHE A 67 -2.69 -11.06 1.37
C PHE A 67 -2.75 -11.11 -0.17
N PRO A 68 -1.78 -11.75 -0.84
CA PRO A 68 -1.80 -11.91 -2.29
C PRO A 68 -2.89 -12.90 -2.70
N VAL A 69 -4.05 -12.38 -3.10
CA VAL A 69 -5.30 -13.13 -3.36
C VAL A 69 -5.15 -14.29 -4.36
N LEU A 70 -4.15 -14.22 -5.24
CA LEU A 70 -3.91 -15.27 -6.24
C LEU A 70 -3.26 -16.52 -5.63
N THR A 71 -2.47 -16.38 -4.55
CA THR A 71 -1.67 -17.47 -3.97
C THR A 71 -2.15 -17.90 -2.58
N CYS A 72 -3.00 -17.13 -1.92
CA CYS A 72 -3.48 -17.46 -0.58
C CYS A 72 -5.00 -17.32 -0.45
N HIS A 73 -5.53 -17.82 0.64
CA HIS A 73 -6.90 -17.63 1.08
C HIS A 73 -6.97 -17.60 2.61
N ARG A 74 -8.04 -17.05 3.17
CA ARG A 74 -8.26 -17.00 4.61
C ARG A 74 -9.09 -18.21 5.07
N ARG A 75 -8.65 -18.80 6.19
CA ARG A 75 -9.39 -19.82 6.93
C ARG A 75 -9.48 -19.41 8.40
N GLY A 76 -10.65 -18.93 8.80
CA GLY A 76 -10.80 -18.23 10.07
C GLY A 76 -9.92 -16.99 10.08
N ARG A 77 -9.01 -16.88 11.06
CA ARG A 77 -8.02 -15.78 11.10
C ARG A 77 -6.77 -16.05 10.28
N SER A 78 -6.48 -17.33 10.00
CA SER A 78 -5.23 -17.73 9.36
C SER A 78 -5.26 -17.53 7.85
N VAL A 79 -4.14 -17.07 7.30
CA VAL A 79 -3.88 -17.00 5.86
C VAL A 79 -3.03 -18.18 5.46
N ILE A 80 -3.48 -18.93 4.47
CA ILE A 80 -2.81 -20.16 4.00
C ILE A 80 -2.73 -20.18 2.47
N GLY A 81 -1.69 -20.80 1.92
CA GLY A 81 -1.57 -21.01 0.48
C GLY A 81 -2.70 -21.86 -0.08
N ARG A 82 -3.12 -21.57 -1.30
CA ARG A 82 -4.23 -22.30 -1.98
C ARG A 82 -3.84 -23.73 -2.29
N THR A 83 -2.60 -23.93 -2.73
CA THR A 83 -1.98 -25.24 -3.01
C THR A 83 -0.66 -25.34 -2.26
N ARG A 84 -0.01 -26.51 -2.32
CA ARG A 84 1.33 -26.72 -1.74
C ARG A 84 2.39 -25.83 -2.42
N GLU A 85 2.29 -25.61 -3.72
CA GLU A 85 3.17 -24.73 -4.49
C GLU A 85 2.92 -23.26 -4.13
N ASP A 86 1.65 -22.84 -4.05
CA ASP A 86 1.27 -21.51 -3.60
C ASP A 86 1.75 -21.20 -2.19
N ALA A 87 1.73 -22.19 -1.28
CA ALA A 87 2.22 -22.01 0.08
C ALA A 87 3.74 -21.67 0.12
N ALA A 88 4.55 -22.28 -0.74
CA ALA A 88 5.97 -21.96 -0.86
C ALA A 88 6.19 -20.57 -1.45
N THR A 89 5.42 -20.19 -2.48
CA THR A 89 5.42 -18.86 -3.08
C THR A 89 4.99 -17.81 -2.07
N PHE A 90 3.89 -18.05 -1.36
CA PHE A 90 3.36 -17.17 -0.34
C PHE A 90 4.36 -16.92 0.80
N SER A 91 4.99 -18.00 1.33
CA SER A 91 6.03 -17.87 2.35
C SER A 91 7.20 -16.99 1.88
N THR A 92 7.55 -17.05 0.60
CA THR A 92 8.58 -16.20 0.01
C THR A 92 8.15 -14.75 -0.06
N ILE A 93 6.89 -14.48 -0.45
CA ILE A 93 6.30 -13.12 -0.47
C ILE A 93 6.30 -12.52 0.94
N VAL A 94 5.83 -13.26 1.95
CA VAL A 94 5.79 -12.82 3.36
C VAL A 94 7.21 -12.45 3.84
N ARG A 95 8.20 -13.30 3.60
CA ARG A 95 9.58 -13.05 4.00
C ARG A 95 10.19 -11.82 3.33
N ASN A 96 9.93 -11.63 2.03
CA ASN A 96 10.41 -10.47 1.29
C ASN A 96 9.76 -9.19 1.81
N LEU A 97 8.45 -9.20 2.05
CA LEU A 97 7.73 -8.07 2.65
C LEU A 97 8.32 -7.70 4.02
N MET A 98 8.53 -8.68 4.89
CA MET A 98 9.14 -8.48 6.21
C MET A 98 10.53 -7.85 6.12
N HIS A 99 11.34 -8.31 5.19
CA HIS A 99 12.69 -7.76 4.99
C HIS A 99 12.63 -6.30 4.52
N GLU A 100 11.76 -5.98 3.60
CA GLU A 100 11.61 -4.62 3.08
C GLU A 100 10.99 -3.68 4.10
N ALA A 101 9.93 -4.11 4.76
CA ALA A 101 9.28 -3.33 5.79
C ALA A 101 10.24 -2.96 6.94
N ARG A 102 11.16 -3.87 7.33
CA ARG A 102 12.23 -3.57 8.29
C ARG A 102 13.22 -2.50 7.78
N ARG A 103 13.45 -2.43 6.47
CA ARG A 103 14.27 -1.35 5.88
C ARG A 103 13.50 -0.03 5.89
N MET A 104 12.21 -0.06 5.53
CA MET A 104 11.33 1.11 5.58
C MET A 104 11.23 1.69 6.99
N ALA A 105 11.15 0.86 8.02
CA ALA A 105 11.09 1.29 9.41
C ALA A 105 12.32 2.11 9.87
N ARG A 106 13.39 2.16 9.08
CA ARG A 106 14.58 3.00 9.33
C ARG A 106 14.48 4.38 8.68
N LEU A 107 13.52 4.58 7.77
CA LEU A 107 13.30 5.88 7.15
C LEU A 107 12.61 6.81 8.16
N ASN A 108 13.10 8.03 8.23
CA ASN A 108 12.49 9.09 9.04
C ASN A 108 12.50 10.39 8.22
N HIS A 109 11.38 10.69 7.59
CA HIS A 109 11.24 11.88 6.75
C HIS A 109 9.79 12.35 6.80
N PRO A 110 9.50 13.67 6.92
CA PRO A 110 8.14 14.19 7.11
C PRO A 110 7.19 13.90 5.94
N ASN A 111 7.73 13.63 4.76
CA ASN A 111 6.94 13.33 3.56
C ASN A 111 6.98 11.84 3.18
N ILE A 112 7.29 10.97 4.12
CA ILE A 112 7.24 9.49 3.98
C ILE A 112 6.48 8.94 5.17
N VAL A 113 5.53 8.04 4.93
CA VAL A 113 4.77 7.39 6.01
C VAL A 113 5.70 6.62 6.94
N GLY A 114 5.55 6.81 8.24
CA GLY A 114 6.34 6.09 9.24
C GLY A 114 5.84 4.66 9.42
N VAL A 115 6.79 3.74 9.66
CA VAL A 115 6.51 2.34 10.00
C VAL A 115 6.76 2.15 11.49
N HIS A 116 5.72 1.87 12.27
CA HIS A 116 5.83 1.62 13.70
C HIS A 116 6.37 0.24 14.01
N GLN A 117 5.80 -0.76 13.32
CA GLN A 117 6.11 -2.15 13.61
C GLN A 117 5.84 -3.07 12.41
N VAL A 118 6.59 -4.17 12.36
CA VAL A 118 6.40 -5.25 11.39
C VAL A 118 6.42 -6.56 12.14
N PHE A 119 5.40 -7.39 11.96
CA PHE A 119 5.25 -8.64 12.68
C PHE A 119 4.58 -9.73 11.85
N GLU A 120 4.77 -10.97 12.27
CA GLU A 120 4.09 -12.13 11.69
C GLU A 120 3.04 -12.65 12.66
N GLU A 121 1.82 -12.85 12.19
CA GLU A 121 0.70 -13.45 12.90
C GLU A 121 -0.27 -14.06 11.90
N ASN A 122 -1.14 -14.94 12.32
CA ASN A 122 -2.16 -15.56 11.46
C ASN A 122 -1.60 -16.22 10.18
N GLY A 123 -0.33 -16.62 10.16
CA GLY A 123 0.33 -17.22 8.99
C GLY A 123 0.69 -16.21 7.90
N THR A 124 0.65 -14.92 8.19
CA THR A 124 1.03 -13.85 7.26
C THR A 124 1.83 -12.75 7.97
N ALA A 125 2.22 -11.71 7.24
CA ALA A 125 2.91 -10.54 7.78
C ALA A 125 1.98 -9.32 7.81
N TYR A 126 2.19 -8.51 8.84
CA TYR A 126 1.52 -7.23 9.04
C TYR A 126 2.53 -6.11 9.18
N MET A 127 2.13 -4.92 8.75
CA MET A 127 2.89 -3.69 8.91
C MET A 127 1.97 -2.62 9.53
N ALA A 128 2.35 -2.10 10.68
CA ALA A 128 1.69 -0.98 11.34
C ALA A 128 2.34 0.33 10.90
N LEU A 129 1.56 1.25 10.38
CA LEU A 129 1.97 2.51 9.76
C LEU A 129 1.28 3.69 10.45
N ASP A 130 1.88 4.89 10.31
CA ASP A 130 1.18 6.13 10.67
C ASP A 130 -0.16 6.22 9.96
N PHE A 131 -1.19 6.65 10.69
CA PHE A 131 -2.41 7.14 10.07
C PHE A 131 -2.18 8.58 9.62
N ILE A 132 -2.36 8.85 8.35
CA ILE A 132 -2.26 10.20 7.77
C ILE A 132 -3.67 10.70 7.48
N ASP A 133 -4.09 11.74 8.19
CA ASP A 133 -5.36 12.41 7.94
C ASP A 133 -5.22 13.31 6.71
N GLY A 134 -5.69 12.82 5.56
CA GLY A 134 -5.55 13.49 4.28
C GLY A 134 -6.32 12.77 3.17
N LEU A 135 -6.42 13.44 2.02
CA LEU A 135 -6.97 12.88 0.79
C LEU A 135 -5.82 12.47 -0.13
N ASP A 136 -6.00 11.41 -0.89
CA ASP A 136 -5.02 11.11 -1.91
C ASP A 136 -5.07 12.13 -3.06
N LEU A 137 -3.93 12.34 -3.70
CA LEU A 137 -3.80 13.35 -4.75
C LEU A 137 -4.69 13.04 -5.96
N LEU A 138 -4.98 11.75 -6.24
CA LEU A 138 -5.89 11.37 -7.31
C LEU A 138 -7.31 11.82 -7.00
N GLU A 139 -7.78 11.63 -5.77
CA GLU A 139 -9.08 12.09 -5.31
C GLU A 139 -9.20 13.62 -5.42
N ILE A 140 -8.16 14.36 -5.03
CA ILE A 140 -8.12 15.83 -5.18
C ILE A 140 -8.18 16.24 -6.67
N ILE A 141 -7.43 15.56 -7.54
CA ILE A 141 -7.46 15.80 -8.99
C ILE A 141 -8.86 15.62 -9.56
N GLN A 142 -9.58 14.60 -9.10
CA GLN A 142 -10.91 14.25 -9.62
C GLN A 142 -12.02 15.14 -9.05
N ASN A 143 -11.98 15.44 -7.75
CA ASN A 143 -13.10 16.03 -7.03
C ASN A 143 -12.92 17.52 -6.69
N ASP A 144 -11.69 17.99 -6.50
CA ASP A 144 -11.37 19.39 -6.20
C ASP A 144 -10.08 19.88 -6.89
N PRO A 145 -10.02 19.86 -8.22
CA PRO A 145 -8.83 20.28 -8.97
C PRO A 145 -8.46 21.75 -8.76
N ARG A 146 -9.38 22.59 -8.27
CA ARG A 146 -9.11 24.02 -8.01
C ARG A 146 -8.15 24.22 -6.84
N ARG A 147 -8.07 23.27 -5.91
CA ARG A 147 -7.07 23.25 -4.83
C ARG A 147 -5.65 23.17 -5.39
N LEU A 148 -5.46 22.54 -6.55
CA LEU A 148 -4.15 22.32 -7.17
C LEU A 148 -3.71 23.51 -8.03
N THR A 149 -3.52 24.66 -7.41
CA THR A 149 -2.92 25.81 -8.10
C THR A 149 -1.47 25.49 -8.51
N PRO A 150 -0.89 26.18 -9.52
CA PRO A 150 0.50 25.93 -9.93
C PRO A 150 1.49 26.04 -8.77
N LYS A 151 1.27 26.94 -7.82
CA LYS A 151 2.09 27.12 -6.63
C LYS A 151 2.00 25.92 -5.69
N VAL A 152 0.80 25.38 -5.46
CA VAL A 152 0.57 24.18 -4.63
C VAL A 152 1.22 22.97 -5.27
N VAL A 153 0.98 22.75 -6.57
CA VAL A 153 1.61 21.63 -7.31
C VAL A 153 3.14 21.69 -7.24
N GLN A 154 3.72 22.88 -7.45
CA GLN A 154 5.16 23.05 -7.34
C GLN A 154 5.69 22.71 -5.94
N SER A 155 4.96 23.12 -4.88
CA SER A 155 5.30 22.80 -3.49
C SER A 155 5.26 21.29 -3.25
N ILE A 156 4.17 20.62 -3.65
CA ILE A 156 4.00 19.16 -3.53
C ILE A 156 5.15 18.43 -4.23
N LEU A 157 5.40 18.73 -5.51
CA LEU A 157 6.47 18.10 -6.29
C LEU A 157 7.84 18.27 -5.64
N LYS A 158 8.16 19.48 -5.15
CA LYS A 158 9.43 19.75 -4.47
C LYS A 158 9.62 18.88 -3.23
N LYS A 159 8.57 18.67 -2.43
CA LYS A 159 8.61 17.87 -1.21
C LYS A 159 8.69 16.38 -1.53
N VAL A 160 7.89 15.90 -2.49
CA VAL A 160 7.95 14.52 -2.97
C VAL A 160 9.32 14.18 -3.53
N LEU A 161 9.93 15.05 -4.35
CA LEU A 161 11.28 14.82 -4.87
C LEU A 161 12.34 14.75 -3.77
N LYS A 162 12.21 15.54 -2.69
CA LYS A 162 13.10 15.44 -1.53
C LYS A 162 12.95 14.11 -0.80
N ALA A 163 11.70 13.64 -0.62
CA ALA A 163 11.42 12.34 -0.02
C ALA A 163 12.03 11.20 -0.86
N VAL A 164 11.86 11.26 -2.18
CA VAL A 164 12.44 10.28 -3.11
C VAL A 164 13.97 10.30 -3.07
N ALA A 165 14.59 11.48 -3.08
CA ALA A 165 16.05 11.60 -2.95
C ALA A 165 16.56 10.97 -1.64
N TYR A 166 15.90 11.26 -0.51
CA TYR A 166 16.22 10.66 0.79
C TYR A 166 16.12 9.12 0.78
N MET A 167 15.10 8.56 0.09
CA MET A 167 14.99 7.12 -0.09
C MET A 167 16.15 6.56 -0.92
N HIS A 168 16.50 7.22 -2.02
CA HIS A 168 17.60 6.80 -2.88
C HIS A 168 18.95 6.82 -2.14
N ASP A 169 19.21 7.84 -1.33
CA ASP A 169 20.39 7.92 -0.47
C ASP A 169 20.45 6.77 0.55
N SER A 170 19.26 6.24 0.92
CA SER A 170 19.11 5.05 1.77
C SER A 170 19.13 3.73 0.99
N ASN A 171 19.48 3.75 -0.31
CA ASN A 171 19.44 2.60 -1.24
C ASN A 171 18.05 1.94 -1.31
N MET A 172 17.00 2.75 -1.29
CA MET A 172 15.60 2.31 -1.42
C MET A 172 14.94 3.00 -2.59
N LEU A 173 14.09 2.25 -3.30
CA LEU A 173 13.26 2.76 -4.39
C LEU A 173 11.79 2.57 -4.01
N HIS A 174 10.95 3.58 -4.27
CA HIS A 174 9.50 3.49 -4.04
C HIS A 174 8.82 2.54 -5.03
N ARG A 175 9.17 2.63 -6.32
CA ARG A 175 8.69 1.80 -7.45
C ARG A 175 7.22 1.94 -7.83
N ASP A 176 6.45 2.70 -7.06
CA ASP A 176 5.02 2.91 -7.30
C ASP A 176 4.60 4.33 -6.91
N ILE A 177 5.30 5.33 -7.48
CA ILE A 177 4.94 6.73 -7.25
C ILE A 177 3.81 7.08 -8.22
N SER A 178 2.61 7.20 -7.69
CA SER A 178 1.38 7.56 -8.40
C SER A 178 0.54 8.51 -7.54
N PRO A 179 -0.42 9.25 -8.09
CA PRO A 179 -1.22 10.20 -7.32
C PRO A 179 -2.03 9.58 -6.17
N ASP A 180 -2.48 8.35 -6.31
CA ASP A 180 -3.19 7.57 -5.28
C ASP A 180 -2.28 7.11 -4.13
N ASN A 181 -0.95 7.14 -4.32
CA ASN A 181 0.06 6.83 -3.30
C ASN A 181 0.70 8.09 -2.67
N ILE A 182 0.07 9.26 -2.84
CA ILE A 182 0.49 10.52 -2.24
C ILE A 182 -0.71 11.11 -1.49
N LEU A 183 -0.71 11.03 -0.16
CA LEU A 183 -1.71 11.71 0.67
C LEU A 183 -1.35 13.18 0.83
N ILE A 184 -2.35 14.04 0.75
CA ILE A 184 -2.23 15.49 0.99
C ILE A 184 -3.00 15.83 2.25
N THR A 185 -2.31 16.28 3.28
CA THR A 185 -2.93 16.71 4.55
C THR A 185 -3.72 18.01 4.38
N ALA A 186 -4.44 18.42 5.43
CA ALA A 186 -5.15 19.69 5.45
C ALA A 186 -4.22 20.91 5.25
N ASP A 187 -2.95 20.79 5.64
CA ASP A 187 -1.92 21.83 5.50
C ASP A 187 -1.16 21.78 4.16
N ASP A 188 -1.68 21.06 3.16
CA ASP A 188 -1.07 20.84 1.85
C ASP A 188 0.33 20.16 1.93
N GLU A 189 0.55 19.33 2.97
CA GLU A 189 1.76 18.52 3.10
C GLU A 189 1.56 17.17 2.41
N PRO A 190 2.40 16.84 1.40
CA PRO A 190 2.35 15.52 0.78
C PRO A 190 3.06 14.47 1.64
N VAL A 191 2.49 13.28 1.74
CA VAL A 191 3.11 12.12 2.36
C VAL A 191 3.04 10.96 1.39
N LEU A 192 4.20 10.40 1.03
CA LEU A 192 4.30 9.16 0.26
C LEU A 192 3.86 8.00 1.14
N ILE A 193 2.87 7.28 0.66
CA ILE A 193 2.37 6.04 1.26
C ILE A 193 2.57 4.89 0.27
N ASP A 194 2.30 3.68 0.70
CA ASP A 194 2.28 2.47 -0.11
C ASP A 194 3.53 2.28 -0.99
N PHE A 195 4.59 1.90 -0.35
CA PHE A 195 5.76 1.38 -1.04
C PHE A 195 5.32 0.09 -1.73
N GLY A 196 4.97 0.22 -3.00
CA GLY A 196 4.44 -0.86 -3.82
C GLY A 196 5.25 -2.11 -3.60
N ALA A 197 4.55 -3.22 -3.47
CA ALA A 197 5.15 -4.51 -3.16
C ALA A 197 6.51 -4.63 -3.83
N ALA A 198 7.55 -4.55 -3.02
CA ALA A 198 8.92 -4.65 -3.48
C ALA A 198 9.09 -5.97 -4.21
N ARG A 199 8.83 -5.94 -5.47
CA ARG A 199 9.39 -6.95 -6.36
C ARG A 199 10.88 -6.73 -6.34
N GLU A 200 11.61 -7.70 -5.77
CA GLU A 200 13.01 -7.83 -6.12
C GLU A 200 13.15 -7.55 -7.61
N VAL A 201 13.97 -6.55 -7.95
CA VAL A 201 14.66 -6.58 -9.23
C VAL A 201 15.65 -7.75 -9.10
N THR A 202 15.11 -8.98 -9.11
CA THR A 202 15.91 -10.14 -9.46
C THR A 202 16.45 -9.82 -10.84
N ASN A 203 17.74 -9.97 -11.02
CA ASN A 203 18.61 -9.97 -12.20
C ASN A 203 18.03 -10.34 -13.58
N LYS A 204 16.72 -10.26 -13.81
CA LYS A 204 16.11 -10.40 -15.14
C LYS A 204 16.28 -9.14 -15.99
N ALA A 205 16.42 -7.95 -15.39
CA ALA A 205 16.70 -6.74 -16.15
C ALA A 205 18.11 -6.74 -16.77
N SER A 206 19.09 -7.40 -16.12
CA SER A 206 20.44 -7.56 -16.69
C SER A 206 20.45 -8.49 -17.90
N LYS A 207 19.55 -9.49 -17.96
CA LYS A 207 19.48 -10.39 -19.12
C LYS A 207 18.77 -9.77 -20.32
N THR A 208 17.86 -8.82 -20.10
CA THR A 208 17.16 -8.13 -21.21
C THR A 208 18.04 -7.05 -21.83
N LEU A 209 18.91 -6.39 -21.04
CA LEU A 209 19.87 -5.44 -21.58
C LEU A 209 21.02 -6.11 -22.33
N SER A 210 21.51 -7.26 -21.86
CA SER A 210 22.54 -8.03 -22.58
C SER A 210 22.03 -8.68 -23.88
N SER A 211 20.73 -8.91 -24.01
CA SER A 211 20.14 -9.39 -25.27
C SER A 211 19.85 -8.28 -26.29
N LEU A 212 19.86 -7.02 -25.88
CA LEU A 212 19.72 -5.87 -26.79
C LEU A 212 21.06 -5.41 -27.35
N ASP A 213 22.18 -5.68 -26.66
CA ASP A 213 23.52 -5.37 -27.19
C ASP A 213 24.01 -6.37 -28.24
N SER A 214 23.43 -7.58 -28.28
CA SER A 214 23.76 -8.59 -29.31
C SER A 214 23.04 -8.40 -30.66
N VAL A 215 22.20 -7.38 -30.83
CA VAL A 215 21.46 -7.09 -32.07
C VAL A 215 22.12 -5.95 -32.89
N LYS A 216 23.20 -5.34 -32.41
CA LYS A 216 23.88 -4.20 -33.07
C LYS A 216 25.17 -4.53 -33.81
N GLU A 217 25.55 -5.81 -33.94
CA GLU A 217 26.65 -6.20 -34.81
C GLU A 217 26.15 -7.03 -36.01
N GLY A 218 25.57 -6.34 -36.95
CA GLY A 218 25.11 -6.99 -38.18
C GLY A 218 24.53 -6.03 -39.18
N TYR A 219 25.32 -5.01 -39.58
CA TYR A 219 25.21 -4.31 -40.88
C TYR A 219 26.56 -3.72 -41.20
#